data_4017e40c6f0cfaac2486eefb758bc899
#
_entry.id   4017e40c6f0cfaac2486eefb758bc899
#
_cell.length_a   1.000
_cell.length_b   1.000
_cell.length_c   1.000
_cell.angle_alpha   90.00
_cell.angle_beta   90.00
_cell.angle_gamma   90.00
#
_symmetry.space_group_name_H-M   'P 1'
#
loop_
_entity.id
_entity.type
_entity.pdbx_description
1 polymer ?
#
loop_
_entity_poly.entity_id
_entity_poly.type
_entity_poly.pdbx_seq_one_letter_code
_entity_poly.pdbx_strand_id
1 'polypeptide(L)'
;MEENGIPPVVILDNGSGYLKAGFSNQKTPEVSIPALVGRQLLRYGEKIEMKLLEGDDGPKYKEIMIGDEVIPYRSLLELSYPIDEGIIRNPDDLFKLWEYALTQKLKIEDPSEIRILVTEAPLNPISNKKTICEILFEKLGVKALNIEAQAKCSLFCEGIDSGIVLDSGDGVTHCIPISDGNIIKYNIERLDIAGRHITQYLIRLLQRKGYSFNSSADFEFVRYLKENIVLLVMISKMIGN
;
A
#
# COMPACT_ATOMS: atom_id res chain seq x y z
N MET A 1 22.70 -11.97 -8.79
CA MET A 1 23.73 -11.99 -9.85
C MET A 1 23.46 -10.79 -10.74
N GLU A 2 24.44 -9.93 -10.90
CA GLU A 2 24.35 -8.78 -11.82
C GLU A 2 24.35 -9.31 -13.26
N GLU A 3 23.20 -9.37 -13.90
CA GLU A 3 23.15 -9.56 -15.33
C GLU A 3 23.65 -8.27 -16.01
N ASN A 4 24.82 -8.36 -16.64
CA ASN A 4 25.47 -7.28 -17.41
C ASN A 4 26.03 -6.06 -16.63
N GLY A 5 26.35 -6.17 -15.35
CA GLY A 5 26.97 -5.06 -14.59
C GLY A 5 26.05 -3.87 -14.31
N ILE A 6 24.74 -4.00 -14.55
CA ILE A 6 23.75 -2.97 -14.30
C ILE A 6 23.07 -3.32 -12.97
N PRO A 7 23.11 -2.43 -11.95
CA PRO A 7 22.45 -2.71 -10.69
C PRO A 7 20.93 -2.88 -10.87
N PRO A 8 20.28 -3.77 -10.09
CA PRO A 8 18.86 -4.02 -10.21
C PRO A 8 18.04 -2.75 -9.95
N VAL A 9 16.90 -2.65 -10.63
CA VAL A 9 15.93 -1.57 -10.42
C VAL A 9 15.07 -1.92 -9.21
N VAL A 10 14.84 -0.96 -8.33
CA VAL A 10 13.86 -1.10 -7.25
C VAL A 10 12.46 -0.83 -7.81
N ILE A 11 11.53 -1.69 -7.52
CA ILE A 11 10.13 -1.57 -7.95
C ILE A 11 9.29 -1.25 -6.72
N LEU A 12 8.51 -0.16 -6.79
CA LEU A 12 7.54 0.26 -5.78
C LEU A 12 6.13 0.18 -6.37
N ASP A 13 5.33 -0.76 -5.90
CA ASP A 13 3.92 -0.86 -6.26
C ASP A 13 3.05 -0.17 -5.20
N ASN A 14 2.54 0.99 -5.57
CA ASN A 14 1.79 1.88 -4.69
C ASN A 14 0.30 1.54 -4.67
N GLY A 15 -0.09 0.59 -3.83
CA GLY A 15 -1.50 0.33 -3.55
C GLY A 15 -2.07 1.21 -2.44
N SER A 16 -3.39 1.46 -2.47
CA SER A 16 -4.08 2.17 -1.38
C SER A 16 -4.11 1.37 -0.07
N GLY A 17 -4.05 0.04 -0.16
CA GLY A 17 -4.06 -0.84 1.01
C GLY A 17 -2.68 -1.36 1.42
N TYR A 18 -1.83 -1.66 0.45
CA TYR A 18 -0.48 -2.20 0.66
C TYR A 18 0.52 -1.54 -0.27
N LEU A 19 1.69 -1.24 0.26
CA LEU A 19 2.89 -0.96 -0.50
C LEU A 19 3.66 -2.27 -0.70
N LYS A 20 3.96 -2.62 -1.94
CA LYS A 20 4.85 -3.73 -2.27
C LYS A 20 6.14 -3.19 -2.86
N ALA A 21 7.27 -3.77 -2.45
CA ALA A 21 8.57 -3.35 -2.93
C ALA A 21 9.50 -4.55 -3.13
N GLY A 22 10.43 -4.42 -4.07
CA GLY A 22 11.43 -5.45 -4.35
C GLY A 22 12.36 -5.05 -5.48
N PHE A 23 13.25 -5.96 -5.84
CA PHE A 23 14.21 -5.74 -6.91
C PHE A 23 13.78 -6.42 -8.21
N SER A 24 14.12 -5.81 -9.35
CA SER A 24 13.72 -6.31 -10.69
C SER A 24 14.28 -7.70 -11.05
N ASN A 25 15.30 -8.18 -10.33
CA ASN A 25 15.89 -9.51 -10.49
C ASN A 25 15.23 -10.58 -9.63
N GLN A 26 14.20 -10.23 -8.85
CA GLN A 26 13.43 -11.15 -8.01
C GLN A 26 12.10 -11.53 -8.66
N LYS A 27 11.60 -12.74 -8.38
CA LYS A 27 10.30 -13.22 -8.90
C LYS A 27 9.10 -12.69 -8.13
N THR A 28 9.30 -12.33 -6.87
CA THR A 28 8.26 -11.86 -5.95
C THR A 28 8.74 -10.63 -5.22
N PRO A 29 7.82 -9.73 -4.80
CA PRO A 29 8.21 -8.61 -3.96
C PRO A 29 8.81 -9.12 -2.65
N GLU A 30 9.90 -8.49 -2.22
CA GLU A 30 10.56 -8.77 -0.94
C GLU A 30 9.80 -8.17 0.24
N VAL A 31 9.13 -7.06 -0.01
CA VAL A 31 8.38 -6.28 0.98
C VAL A 31 6.92 -6.19 0.57
N SER A 32 6.03 -6.47 1.52
CA SER A 32 4.60 -6.19 1.41
C SER A 32 4.11 -5.69 2.76
N ILE A 33 3.90 -4.38 2.87
CA ILE A 33 3.51 -3.72 4.12
C ILE A 33 2.21 -2.95 3.94
N PRO A 34 1.37 -2.82 4.98
CA PRO A 34 0.19 -1.97 4.94
C PRO A 34 0.58 -0.53 4.59
N ALA A 35 -0.15 0.08 3.65
CA ALA A 35 0.08 1.47 3.22
C ALA A 35 -0.55 2.45 4.21
N LEU A 36 -0.05 2.45 5.45
CA LEU A 36 -0.58 3.29 6.53
C LEU A 36 0.49 3.83 7.46
N VAL A 37 0.17 4.95 8.08
CA VAL A 37 1.00 5.62 9.09
C VAL A 37 0.13 5.84 10.33
N GLY A 38 0.62 5.42 11.48
CA GLY A 38 -0.05 5.56 12.77
C GLY A 38 0.60 6.65 13.63
N ARG A 39 -0.21 7.50 14.24
CA ARG A 39 0.21 8.52 15.21
C ARG A 39 -0.47 8.26 16.55
N GLN A 40 0.23 8.49 17.64
CA GLN A 40 -0.31 8.26 18.97
C GLN A 40 -1.53 9.17 19.25
N LEU A 41 -2.62 8.56 19.72
CA LEU A 41 -3.83 9.27 20.19
C LEU A 41 -3.69 9.82 21.61
N LEU A 42 -2.64 9.42 22.34
CA LEU A 42 -2.48 9.73 23.75
C LEU A 42 -2.23 11.21 24.01
N ARG A 43 -2.91 11.75 25.04
CA ARG A 43 -2.66 13.08 25.58
C ARG A 43 -1.26 13.12 26.23
N TYR A 44 -0.71 14.33 26.34
CA TYR A 44 0.67 14.52 26.86
C TYR A 44 0.94 13.85 28.21
N GLY A 45 -0.04 13.85 29.14
CA GLY A 45 0.07 13.20 30.45
C GLY A 45 0.16 11.67 30.37
N GLU A 46 -0.63 11.07 29.49
CA GLU A 46 -0.65 9.61 29.26
C GLU A 46 0.63 9.12 28.59
N LYS A 47 1.24 9.97 27.74
CA LYS A 47 2.55 9.70 27.14
C LYS A 47 3.68 9.57 28.17
N ILE A 48 3.61 10.35 29.25
CA ILE A 48 4.59 10.32 30.34
C ILE A 48 4.42 9.05 31.18
N GLU A 49 3.19 8.67 31.50
CA GLU A 49 2.90 7.45 32.25
C GLU A 49 3.34 6.19 31.49
N MET A 50 3.10 6.12 30.19
CA MET A 50 3.57 4.98 29.38
C MET A 50 5.09 4.91 29.31
N LYS A 51 5.80 6.04 29.15
CA LYS A 51 7.29 6.06 29.19
C LYS A 51 7.86 5.60 30.54
N LEU A 52 7.13 5.80 31.63
CA LEU A 52 7.54 5.37 32.98
C LEU A 52 7.27 3.88 33.22
N LEU A 53 6.31 3.29 32.49
CA LEU A 53 5.96 1.86 32.56
C LEU A 53 6.82 0.98 31.62
N GLU A 54 7.47 1.60 30.62
CA GLU A 54 8.44 0.94 29.76
C GLU A 54 9.77 0.80 30.51
N GLY A 55 10.05 -0.41 31.03
CA GLY A 55 11.40 -0.75 31.45
C GLY A 55 12.38 -0.73 30.26
N ASP A 56 13.69 -0.74 30.52
CA ASP A 56 14.76 -0.68 29.49
C ASP A 56 14.64 -1.75 28.38
N ASP A 57 13.86 -2.81 28.57
CA ASP A 57 13.62 -3.91 27.63
C ASP A 57 12.20 -3.90 27.00
N GLY A 58 11.39 -2.86 27.21
CA GLY A 58 10.04 -2.73 26.62
C GLY A 58 10.06 -2.35 25.13
N PRO A 59 8.97 -2.61 24.38
CA PRO A 59 8.89 -2.19 22.99
C PRO A 59 9.00 -0.67 22.89
N LYS A 60 10.04 -0.18 22.20
CA LYS A 60 10.30 1.25 22.02
C LYS A 60 9.12 1.89 21.28
N TYR A 61 8.31 2.60 22.03
CA TYR A 61 7.13 3.29 21.52
C TYR A 61 7.56 4.51 20.69
N LYS A 62 7.34 4.46 19.37
CA LYS A 62 7.65 5.57 18.47
C LYS A 62 6.44 6.50 18.37
N GLU A 63 6.67 7.82 18.31
CA GLU A 63 5.59 8.80 18.06
C GLU A 63 4.84 8.56 16.75
N ILE A 64 5.56 8.06 15.76
CA ILE A 64 5.04 7.70 14.44
C ILE A 64 5.46 6.27 14.15
N MET A 65 4.50 5.44 13.79
CA MET A 65 4.70 4.06 13.36
C MET A 65 4.29 3.90 11.90
N ILE A 66 4.98 3.04 11.15
CA ILE A 66 4.82 2.96 9.71
C ILE A 66 4.61 1.50 9.29
N GLY A 67 3.63 1.29 8.40
CA GLY A 67 3.40 -0.01 7.80
C GLY A 67 3.06 -1.09 8.82
N ASP A 68 3.84 -2.16 8.84
CA ASP A 68 3.64 -3.31 9.73
C ASP A 68 3.91 -3.01 11.21
N GLU A 69 4.69 -1.99 11.55
CA GLU A 69 4.85 -1.55 12.94
C GLU A 69 3.53 -1.10 13.59
N VAL A 70 2.58 -0.64 12.78
CA VAL A 70 1.27 -0.13 13.24
C VAL A 70 0.37 -1.25 13.75
N ILE A 71 0.46 -2.43 13.17
CA ILE A 71 -0.51 -3.53 13.37
C ILE A 71 -0.70 -3.89 14.86
N PRO A 72 0.37 -4.09 15.66
CA PRO A 72 0.22 -4.45 17.08
C PRO A 72 -0.40 -3.34 17.93
N TYR A 73 -0.23 -2.08 17.53
CA TYR A 73 -0.60 -0.90 18.32
C TYR A 73 -1.79 -0.10 17.74
N ARG A 74 -2.45 -0.65 16.71
CA ARG A 74 -3.51 0.05 15.96
C ARG A 74 -4.61 0.67 16.82
N SER A 75 -4.95 0.05 17.97
CA SER A 75 -5.98 0.55 18.90
C SER A 75 -5.56 1.81 19.67
N LEU A 76 -4.28 2.11 19.72
CA LEU A 76 -3.67 3.25 20.41
C LEU A 76 -3.24 4.37 19.45
N LEU A 77 -3.47 4.17 18.15
CA LEU A 77 -2.99 5.04 17.09
C LEU A 77 -4.15 5.61 16.27
N GLU A 78 -4.00 6.86 15.86
CA GLU A 78 -4.75 7.42 14.75
C GLU A 78 -4.10 6.99 13.43
N LEU A 79 -4.88 6.32 12.58
CA LEU A 79 -4.38 5.75 11.33
C LEU A 79 -4.64 6.69 10.15
N SER A 80 -3.60 6.95 9.37
CA SER A 80 -3.63 7.73 8.13
C SER A 80 -3.22 6.86 6.96
N TYR A 81 -3.94 6.99 5.84
CA TYR A 81 -3.62 6.34 4.57
C TYR A 81 -3.02 7.38 3.63
N PRO A 82 -1.72 7.30 3.28
CA PRO A 82 -1.07 8.27 2.39
C PRO A 82 -1.69 8.32 1.00
N ILE A 83 -2.18 7.16 0.53
CA ILE A 83 -2.86 7.01 -0.77
C ILE A 83 -4.27 6.50 -0.53
N ASP A 84 -5.24 7.20 -1.09
CA ASP A 84 -6.65 6.81 -1.05
C ASP A 84 -7.24 6.84 -2.45
N GLU A 85 -7.87 5.72 -2.85
CA GLU A 85 -8.43 5.53 -4.21
C GLU A 85 -7.42 5.82 -5.33
N GLY A 86 -6.14 5.47 -5.12
CA GLY A 86 -5.04 5.73 -6.06
C GLY A 86 -4.53 7.19 -6.07
N ILE A 87 -5.10 8.07 -5.25
CA ILE A 87 -4.73 9.49 -5.15
C ILE A 87 -3.87 9.72 -3.90
N ILE A 88 -2.76 10.44 -4.05
CA ILE A 88 -1.92 10.85 -2.93
C ILE A 88 -2.68 11.90 -2.12
N ARG A 89 -2.98 11.58 -0.86
CA ARG A 89 -3.67 12.47 0.10
C ARG A 89 -2.70 13.15 1.05
N ASN A 90 -1.65 12.43 1.44
CA ASN A 90 -0.64 12.95 2.37
C ASN A 90 0.78 12.65 1.83
N PRO A 91 1.43 13.63 1.16
CA PRO A 91 2.77 13.44 0.61
C PRO A 91 3.85 13.17 1.66
N ASP A 92 3.73 13.76 2.86
CA ASP A 92 4.72 13.58 3.92
C ASP A 92 4.64 12.18 4.54
N ASP A 93 3.45 11.62 4.65
CA ASP A 93 3.27 10.25 5.10
C ASP A 93 3.70 9.25 4.02
N LEU A 94 3.49 9.58 2.74
CA LEU A 94 3.97 8.77 1.63
C LEU A 94 5.51 8.73 1.61
N PHE A 95 6.17 9.88 1.82
CA PHE A 95 7.62 9.93 1.97
C PHE A 95 8.12 9.00 3.08
N LYS A 96 7.53 9.08 4.28
CA LYS A 96 7.92 8.21 5.40
C LYS A 96 7.71 6.73 5.10
N LEU A 97 6.61 6.39 4.42
CA LEU A 97 6.30 5.00 4.03
C LEU A 97 7.34 4.46 3.05
N TRP A 98 7.76 5.27 2.06
CA TRP A 98 8.78 4.88 1.10
C TRP A 98 10.17 4.82 1.73
N GLU A 99 10.54 5.81 2.54
CA GLU A 99 11.79 5.81 3.29
C GLU A 99 11.90 4.54 4.15
N TYR A 100 10.84 4.20 4.89
CA TYR A 100 10.77 2.98 5.69
C TYR A 100 10.93 1.72 4.84
N ALA A 101 10.23 1.62 3.71
CA ALA A 101 10.32 0.48 2.82
C ALA A 101 11.71 0.32 2.21
N LEU A 102 12.34 1.41 1.78
CA LEU A 102 13.65 1.40 1.16
C LEU A 102 14.77 1.14 2.17
N THR A 103 14.78 1.89 3.29
CA THR A 103 15.91 1.84 4.25
C THR A 103 15.78 0.70 5.27
N GLN A 104 14.59 0.50 5.85
CA GLN A 104 14.41 -0.48 6.92
C GLN A 104 14.11 -1.89 6.39
N LYS A 105 13.35 -1.99 5.30
CA LYS A 105 12.93 -3.28 4.76
C LYS A 105 13.85 -3.79 3.66
N LEU A 106 14.11 -3.00 2.62
CA LEU A 106 15.05 -3.37 1.56
C LEU A 106 16.52 -3.13 1.91
N LYS A 107 16.77 -2.46 3.05
CA LYS A 107 18.14 -2.19 3.58
C LYS A 107 19.03 -1.46 2.58
N ILE A 108 18.45 -0.53 1.83
CA ILE A 108 19.20 0.33 0.91
C ILE A 108 19.90 1.39 1.75
N GLU A 109 21.23 1.39 1.70
CA GLU A 109 22.06 2.33 2.46
C GLU A 109 22.12 3.70 1.80
N ASP A 110 22.23 3.75 0.45
CA ASP A 110 22.32 4.98 -0.31
C ASP A 110 21.27 5.03 -1.44
N PRO A 111 20.19 5.79 -1.25
CA PRO A 111 19.19 5.98 -2.30
C PRO A 111 19.71 6.65 -3.57
N SER A 112 20.82 7.40 -3.52
CA SER A 112 21.38 8.11 -4.69
C SER A 112 21.94 7.17 -5.77
N GLU A 113 22.21 5.92 -5.43
CA GLU A 113 22.73 4.93 -6.36
C GLU A 113 21.62 4.08 -7.04
N ILE A 114 20.38 4.18 -6.53
CA ILE A 114 19.29 3.32 -7.04
C ILE A 114 18.47 3.98 -8.16
N ARG A 115 17.95 3.13 -9.01
CA ARG A 115 16.93 3.46 -10.00
C ARG A 115 15.62 2.85 -9.55
N ILE A 116 14.54 3.63 -9.63
CA ILE A 116 13.22 3.22 -9.14
C ILE A 116 12.22 3.17 -10.29
N LEU A 117 11.40 2.13 -10.31
CA LEU A 117 10.15 2.07 -11.07
C LEU A 117 9.00 2.13 -10.07
N VAL A 118 8.13 3.13 -10.23
CA VAL A 118 6.91 3.29 -9.43
C VAL A 118 5.72 2.94 -10.27
N THR A 119 4.81 2.13 -9.74
CA THR A 119 3.54 1.88 -10.40
C THR A 119 2.48 2.90 -9.98
N GLU A 120 1.56 3.21 -10.89
CA GLU A 120 0.44 4.09 -10.62
C GLU A 120 -0.87 3.54 -11.18
N ALA A 121 -1.98 3.96 -10.58
CA ALA A 121 -3.32 3.70 -11.12
C ALA A 121 -3.52 4.39 -12.46
N PRO A 122 -4.36 3.87 -13.38
CA PRO A 122 -4.69 4.54 -14.61
C PRO A 122 -5.40 5.87 -14.35
N LEU A 123 -5.27 6.81 -15.29
CA LEU A 123 -5.86 8.16 -15.21
C LEU A 123 -5.42 8.98 -13.97
N ASN A 124 -4.26 8.65 -13.42
CA ASN A 124 -3.73 9.36 -12.26
C ASN A 124 -3.44 10.84 -12.61
N PRO A 125 -3.83 11.81 -11.77
CA PRO A 125 -3.58 13.23 -12.02
C PRO A 125 -2.09 13.57 -12.17
N ILE A 126 -1.79 14.56 -13.01
CA ILE A 126 -0.40 15.05 -13.18
C ILE A 126 0.18 15.56 -11.85
N SER A 127 -0.66 16.11 -10.95
CA SER A 127 -0.24 16.52 -9.61
C SER A 127 0.39 15.38 -8.81
N ASN A 128 -0.18 14.17 -8.89
CA ASN A 128 0.38 12.99 -8.22
C ASN A 128 1.77 12.64 -8.77
N LYS A 129 1.94 12.70 -10.11
CA LYS A 129 3.25 12.45 -10.74
C LYS A 129 4.30 13.45 -10.29
N LYS A 130 3.92 14.75 -10.19
CA LYS A 130 4.81 15.78 -9.64
C LYS A 130 5.22 15.46 -8.22
N THR A 131 4.28 15.14 -7.35
CA THR A 131 4.55 14.76 -5.96
C THR A 131 5.45 13.54 -5.87
N ILE A 132 5.25 12.52 -6.71
CA ILE A 132 6.14 11.35 -6.79
C ILE A 132 7.56 11.77 -7.16
N CYS A 133 7.72 12.61 -8.19
CA CYS A 133 9.02 13.12 -8.60
C CYS A 133 9.70 13.96 -7.50
N GLU A 134 8.97 14.85 -6.86
CA GLU A 134 9.47 15.68 -5.76
C GLU A 134 9.97 14.82 -4.58
N ILE A 135 9.19 13.83 -4.16
CA ILE A 135 9.59 12.94 -3.07
C ILE A 135 10.85 12.14 -3.45
N LEU A 136 10.85 11.52 -4.62
CA LEU A 136 11.93 10.61 -4.99
C LEU A 136 13.22 11.33 -5.34
N PHE A 137 13.16 12.43 -6.08
CA PHE A 137 14.37 13.16 -6.46
C PHE A 137 14.85 14.16 -5.39
N GLU A 138 13.93 14.92 -4.77
CA GLU A 138 14.33 16.01 -3.89
C GLU A 138 14.51 15.54 -2.44
N LYS A 139 13.64 14.61 -1.94
CA LYS A 139 13.74 14.14 -0.56
C LYS A 139 14.60 12.88 -0.42
N LEU A 140 14.47 11.91 -1.34
CA LEU A 140 15.22 10.65 -1.30
C LEU A 140 16.49 10.65 -2.17
N GLY A 141 16.61 11.57 -3.13
CA GLY A 141 17.81 11.75 -3.95
C GLY A 141 18.06 10.61 -4.95
N VAL A 142 17.05 9.89 -5.40
CA VAL A 142 17.22 8.70 -6.27
C VAL A 142 17.85 9.05 -7.63
N LYS A 143 18.63 8.12 -8.17
CA LYS A 143 19.39 8.31 -9.41
C LYS A 143 18.51 8.45 -10.66
N ALA A 144 17.45 7.66 -10.75
CA ALA A 144 16.52 7.67 -11.87
C ALA A 144 15.16 7.12 -11.48
N LEU A 145 14.13 7.61 -12.15
CA LEU A 145 12.73 7.25 -11.92
C LEU A 145 12.04 6.91 -13.23
N ASN A 146 11.26 5.82 -13.22
CA ASN A 146 10.22 5.57 -14.21
C ASN A 146 8.88 5.40 -13.50
N ILE A 147 7.81 5.94 -14.09
CA ILE A 147 6.43 5.78 -13.59
C ILE A 147 5.64 5.03 -14.65
N GLU A 148 5.09 3.87 -14.30
CA GLU A 148 4.36 3.04 -15.23
C GLU A 148 2.98 2.65 -14.66
N ALA A 149 2.01 2.41 -15.55
CA ALA A 149 0.68 1.98 -15.16
C ALA A 149 0.67 0.52 -14.67
N GLN A 150 0.02 0.27 -13.53
CA GLN A 150 -0.12 -1.07 -12.92
C GLN A 150 -0.64 -2.10 -13.92
N ALA A 151 -1.66 -1.75 -14.70
CA ALA A 151 -2.27 -2.62 -15.69
C ALA A 151 -1.29 -3.10 -16.78
N LYS A 152 -0.36 -2.23 -17.21
CA LYS A 152 0.67 -2.64 -18.18
C LYS A 152 1.62 -3.66 -17.58
N CYS A 153 2.05 -3.43 -16.34
CA CYS A 153 2.92 -4.36 -15.64
C CYS A 153 2.26 -5.74 -15.50
N SER A 154 0.96 -5.77 -15.16
CA SER A 154 0.19 -7.01 -15.06
C SER A 154 0.12 -7.76 -16.40
N LEU A 155 -0.14 -7.04 -17.49
CA LEU A 155 -0.23 -7.63 -18.83
C LEU A 155 1.12 -8.18 -19.31
N PHE A 156 2.20 -7.43 -19.10
CA PHE A 156 3.55 -7.85 -19.48
C PHE A 156 4.06 -9.04 -18.66
N CYS A 157 3.58 -9.20 -17.42
CA CYS A 157 3.89 -10.35 -16.58
C CYS A 157 3.38 -11.67 -17.22
N GLU A 158 2.26 -11.61 -17.96
CA GLU A 158 1.70 -12.75 -18.72
C GLU A 158 2.37 -12.93 -20.10
N GLY A 159 3.34 -12.08 -20.45
CA GLY A 159 4.05 -12.14 -21.73
C GLY A 159 3.24 -11.69 -22.94
N ILE A 160 2.18 -10.91 -22.73
CA ILE A 160 1.30 -10.36 -23.78
C ILE A 160 1.32 -8.83 -23.74
N ASP A 161 1.07 -8.20 -24.88
CA ASP A 161 1.06 -6.77 -25.07
C ASP A 161 -0.33 -6.18 -25.37
N SER A 162 -1.31 -7.04 -25.60
CA SER A 162 -2.67 -6.64 -25.96
C SER A 162 -3.70 -7.46 -25.19
N GLY A 163 -4.70 -6.77 -24.60
CA GLY A 163 -5.72 -7.42 -23.79
C GLY A 163 -6.53 -6.44 -22.96
N ILE A 164 -7.39 -6.97 -22.10
CA ILE A 164 -8.16 -6.19 -21.13
C ILE A 164 -7.70 -6.60 -19.72
N VAL A 165 -7.28 -5.63 -18.93
CA VAL A 165 -6.93 -5.84 -17.53
C VAL A 165 -8.08 -5.38 -16.65
N LEU A 166 -8.62 -6.29 -15.84
CA LEU A 166 -9.53 -5.97 -14.75
C LEU A 166 -8.72 -5.96 -13.45
N ASP A 167 -8.46 -4.78 -12.93
CA ASP A 167 -7.72 -4.57 -11.68
C ASP A 167 -8.67 -4.12 -10.58
N SER A 168 -8.81 -4.92 -9.54
CA SER A 168 -9.66 -4.63 -8.38
C SER A 168 -8.83 -4.72 -7.10
N GLY A 169 -8.43 -3.54 -6.60
CA GLY A 169 -7.58 -3.39 -5.44
C GLY A 169 -8.34 -3.15 -4.13
N ASP A 170 -7.69 -2.43 -3.22
CA ASP A 170 -8.31 -1.96 -1.97
C ASP A 170 -9.18 -0.72 -2.21
N GLY A 171 -8.71 0.26 -3.00
CA GLY A 171 -9.37 1.55 -3.17
C GLY A 171 -10.35 1.62 -4.34
N VAL A 172 -9.98 1.09 -5.49
CA VAL A 172 -10.71 1.23 -6.75
C VAL A 172 -10.65 -0.03 -7.59
N THR A 173 -11.60 -0.16 -8.51
CA THR A 173 -11.62 -1.19 -9.56
C THR A 173 -11.56 -0.50 -10.91
N HIS A 174 -10.67 -0.96 -11.79
CA HIS A 174 -10.54 -0.46 -13.16
C HIS A 174 -10.63 -1.60 -14.17
N CYS A 175 -11.24 -1.30 -15.32
CA CYS A 175 -11.18 -2.11 -16.51
C CYS A 175 -10.40 -1.34 -17.58
N ILE A 176 -9.24 -1.87 -17.99
CA ILE A 176 -8.25 -1.13 -18.77
C ILE A 176 -7.94 -1.92 -20.06
N PRO A 177 -8.42 -1.47 -21.22
CA PRO A 177 -8.03 -2.06 -22.50
C PRO A 177 -6.63 -1.56 -22.90
N ILE A 178 -5.80 -2.48 -23.38
CA ILE A 178 -4.43 -2.26 -23.84
C ILE A 178 -4.29 -2.91 -25.23
N SER A 179 -3.69 -2.20 -26.17
CA SER A 179 -3.35 -2.70 -27.50
C SER A 179 -1.90 -2.34 -27.84
N ASP A 180 -1.12 -3.32 -28.28
CA ASP A 180 0.30 -3.14 -28.62
C ASP A 180 1.10 -2.39 -27.52
N GLY A 181 0.85 -2.74 -26.25
CA GLY A 181 1.46 -2.08 -25.09
C GLY A 181 0.95 -0.67 -24.78
N ASN A 182 -0.04 -0.17 -25.52
CA ASN A 182 -0.60 1.17 -25.31
C ASN A 182 -1.99 1.13 -24.68
N ILE A 183 -2.18 1.89 -23.60
CA ILE A 183 -3.46 1.99 -22.91
C ILE A 183 -4.43 2.82 -23.77
N ILE A 184 -5.60 2.27 -24.03
CA ILE A 184 -6.71 2.96 -24.75
C ILE A 184 -7.48 3.80 -23.72
N LYS A 185 -7.00 5.01 -23.46
CA LYS A 185 -7.45 5.87 -22.35
C LYS A 185 -8.94 6.18 -22.36
N TYR A 186 -9.54 6.30 -23.55
CA TYR A 186 -10.97 6.65 -23.70
C TYR A 186 -11.93 5.52 -23.32
N ASN A 187 -11.40 4.29 -23.21
CA ASN A 187 -12.17 3.11 -22.91
C ASN A 187 -11.84 2.54 -21.52
N ILE A 188 -11.16 3.31 -20.69
CA ILE A 188 -10.95 2.94 -19.29
C ILE A 188 -12.25 3.14 -18.54
N GLU A 189 -12.73 2.07 -17.93
CA GLU A 189 -13.86 2.11 -16.99
C GLU A 189 -13.33 2.08 -15.55
N ARG A 190 -13.88 2.95 -14.70
CA ARG A 190 -13.57 3.03 -13.29
C ARG A 190 -14.83 2.78 -12.47
N LEU A 191 -14.70 1.92 -11.48
CA LEU A 191 -15.73 1.65 -10.49
C LEU A 191 -15.17 1.95 -9.10
N ASP A 192 -15.79 2.88 -8.38
CA ASP A 192 -15.44 3.25 -7.01
C ASP A 192 -16.02 2.24 -5.99
N ILE A 193 -15.88 0.95 -6.30
CA ILE A 193 -16.17 -0.18 -5.41
C ILE A 193 -14.98 -1.11 -5.46
N ALA A 194 -14.38 -1.36 -4.28
CA ALA A 194 -13.20 -2.21 -4.14
C ALA A 194 -13.12 -2.79 -2.72
N GLY A 195 -12.02 -3.39 -2.36
CA GLY A 195 -11.84 -4.10 -1.09
C GLY A 195 -12.22 -3.31 0.16
N ARG A 196 -11.90 -2.02 0.20
CA ARG A 196 -12.23 -1.09 1.28
C ARG A 196 -13.74 -0.93 1.45
N HIS A 197 -14.47 -0.77 0.36
CA HIS A 197 -15.92 -0.64 0.36
C HIS A 197 -16.62 -1.92 0.83
N ILE A 198 -16.07 -3.08 0.46
CA ILE A 198 -16.55 -4.38 0.97
C ILE A 198 -16.33 -4.48 2.48
N THR A 199 -15.18 -4.01 2.99
CA THR A 199 -14.93 -3.95 4.44
C THR A 199 -15.92 -3.04 5.14
N GLN A 200 -16.18 -1.85 4.62
CA GLN A 200 -17.18 -0.91 5.15
C GLN A 200 -18.58 -1.52 5.16
N TYR A 201 -18.93 -2.25 4.11
CA TYR A 201 -20.22 -2.94 4.05
C TYR A 201 -20.32 -4.04 5.11
N LEU A 202 -19.25 -4.82 5.31
CA LEU A 202 -19.19 -5.83 6.37
C LEU A 202 -19.33 -5.20 7.76
N ILE A 203 -18.69 -4.06 8.02
CA ILE A 203 -18.87 -3.29 9.26
C ILE A 203 -20.34 -2.97 9.50
N ARG A 204 -21.03 -2.45 8.47
CA ARG A 204 -22.48 -2.13 8.58
C ARG A 204 -23.33 -3.37 8.88
N LEU A 205 -22.99 -4.52 8.31
CA LEU A 205 -23.68 -5.78 8.59
C LEU A 205 -23.45 -6.23 10.03
N LEU A 206 -22.23 -6.12 10.54
CA LEU A 206 -21.88 -6.47 11.92
C LEU A 206 -22.52 -5.51 12.92
N GLN A 207 -22.56 -4.20 12.62
CA GLN A 207 -23.27 -3.20 13.45
C GLN A 207 -24.77 -3.54 13.60
N ARG A 208 -25.42 -4.01 12.53
CA ARG A 208 -26.82 -4.49 12.59
C ARG A 208 -27.00 -5.73 13.50
N LYS A 209 -25.92 -6.46 13.78
CA LYS A 209 -25.90 -7.59 14.72
C LYS A 209 -25.53 -7.18 16.15
N GLY A 210 -25.34 -5.87 16.41
CA GLY A 210 -25.03 -5.33 17.73
C GLY A 210 -23.53 -5.16 18.05
N TYR A 211 -22.64 -5.42 17.09
CA TYR A 211 -21.20 -5.15 17.27
C TYR A 211 -20.90 -3.67 17.09
N SER A 212 -20.05 -3.12 17.93
CA SER A 212 -19.66 -1.71 17.87
C SER A 212 -18.28 -1.57 17.23
N PHE A 213 -18.24 -1.18 15.95
CA PHE A 213 -17.03 -0.91 15.19
C PHE A 213 -17.09 0.53 14.65
N ASN A 214 -16.35 1.46 15.29
CA ASN A 214 -16.49 2.90 15.03
C ASN A 214 -15.15 3.61 14.82
N SER A 215 -14.01 2.92 15.05
CA SER A 215 -12.67 3.49 14.92
C SER A 215 -11.95 3.03 13.66
N SER A 216 -10.87 3.73 13.27
CA SER A 216 -9.98 3.28 12.21
C SER A 216 -9.29 1.95 12.53
N ALA A 217 -9.03 1.70 13.81
CA ALA A 217 -8.51 0.42 14.30
C ALA A 217 -9.50 -0.73 14.07
N ASP A 218 -10.78 -0.48 14.28
CA ASP A 218 -11.85 -1.45 14.03
C ASP A 218 -11.97 -1.77 12.54
N PHE A 219 -11.79 -0.77 11.68
CA PHE A 219 -11.77 -0.98 10.24
C PHE A 219 -10.70 -2.00 9.83
N GLU A 220 -9.47 -1.85 10.31
CA GLU A 220 -8.38 -2.79 10.02
C GLU A 220 -8.64 -4.18 10.62
N PHE A 221 -9.28 -4.26 11.78
CA PHE A 221 -9.70 -5.54 12.35
C PHE A 221 -10.76 -6.23 11.47
N VAL A 222 -11.80 -5.51 11.04
CA VAL A 222 -12.84 -6.08 10.18
C VAL A 222 -12.29 -6.43 8.79
N ARG A 223 -11.32 -5.66 8.29
CA ARG A 223 -10.58 -6.00 7.07
C ARG A 223 -9.87 -7.35 7.21
N TYR A 224 -9.15 -7.55 8.31
CA TYR A 224 -8.52 -8.83 8.61
C TYR A 224 -9.55 -9.97 8.67
N LEU A 225 -10.69 -9.76 9.33
CA LEU A 225 -11.78 -10.74 9.36
C LEU A 225 -12.30 -11.07 7.95
N LYS A 226 -12.52 -10.06 7.12
CA LYS A 226 -12.96 -10.23 5.73
C LYS A 226 -11.98 -11.11 4.95
N GLU A 227 -10.70 -10.81 5.02
CA GLU A 227 -9.67 -11.49 4.23
C GLU A 227 -9.43 -12.93 4.67
N ASN A 228 -9.53 -13.21 5.96
CA ASN A 228 -9.21 -14.52 6.51
C ASN A 228 -10.43 -15.42 6.77
N ILE A 229 -11.57 -14.85 7.15
CA ILE A 229 -12.74 -15.64 7.57
C ILE A 229 -13.79 -15.75 6.45
N VAL A 230 -14.06 -14.65 5.73
CA VAL A 230 -15.09 -14.64 4.68
C VAL A 230 -14.71 -15.58 3.54
N LEU A 231 -13.44 -15.60 3.16
CA LEU A 231 -12.94 -16.53 2.15
C LEU A 231 -13.11 -18.00 2.58
N LEU A 232 -12.83 -18.32 3.81
CA LEU A 232 -13.03 -19.68 4.36
C LEU A 232 -14.50 -20.13 4.30
N VAL A 233 -15.46 -19.26 4.56
CA VAL A 233 -16.89 -19.58 4.45
C VAL A 233 -17.29 -19.84 3.01
N MET A 234 -16.79 -19.11 2.04
CA MET A 234 -17.05 -19.37 0.62
C MET A 234 -16.47 -20.72 0.17
N ILE A 235 -15.24 -21.02 0.53
CA ILE A 235 -14.58 -22.31 0.24
C ILE A 235 -15.37 -23.46 0.88
N SER A 236 -15.79 -23.31 2.13
CA SER A 236 -16.58 -24.34 2.82
C SER A 236 -17.91 -24.64 2.11
N LYS A 237 -18.59 -23.62 1.56
CA LYS A 237 -19.82 -23.83 0.77
C LYS A 237 -19.55 -24.49 -0.59
N MET A 238 -18.38 -24.27 -1.18
CA MET A 238 -18.00 -24.91 -2.45
C MET A 238 -17.56 -26.37 -2.27
N ILE A 239 -17.09 -26.75 -1.08
CA ILE A 239 -16.64 -28.12 -0.75
C ILE A 239 -17.78 -28.96 -0.16
N GLY A 240 -18.85 -28.34 0.31
CA GLY A 240 -19.98 -28.98 1.01
C GLY A 240 -21.21 -29.31 0.14
N ASN A 241 -21.09 -29.32 -1.21
CA ASN A 241 -22.13 -29.77 -2.14
C ASN A 241 -21.64 -30.96 -2.95
#